data_fc4617d8c574f9fdfb2b1d593df894a7
#
_entry.id   fc4617d8c574f9fdfb2b1d593df894a7
#
_cell.length_a   1.000
_cell.length_b   1.000
_cell.length_c   1.000
_cell.angle_alpha   90.00
_cell.angle_beta   90.00
_cell.angle_gamma   90.00
#
_symmetry.space_group_name_H-M   'P 1'
#
loop_
_entity.id
_entity.type
_entity.pdbx_description
1 polymer ?
#
loop_
_entity_poly.entity_id
_entity_poly.type
_entity_poly.pdbx_seq_one_letter_code
_entity_poly.pdbx_strand_id
1 'polypeptide(L)'
;MPTLVVSPRYFRGEIELGVVTQAAIAFSRIMDAASIVVDNLGSVSSLNAEIVRLHDLLQAMGKGHRAQSDSLQTATQGADSGGSSIQVKEDLDEKGHIMLRVTDLSLRTPPSNLRNKSHAIIDRMTWDLRLGHSVLIAGAPGTGKSTLLRAIAGLWTYGGGEIRTLRKRHMMFLPQRPYLVLGTLMQQLLYARGCNEGTPFTVKDARDALEKSNLSHLEAKASFDGEEINWENILSVGESQKLAFARLFVKRPKVAFLDESTSAIGAQEEEDLYRNLQSLCKTYVSVGHRMTLVKYHTHVLQLEARGGWKMYESKDFTCPSTLQYSVDHF
;
A
#
# COMPACT_ATOMS: atom_id res chain seq x y z
N MET A 1 56.81 20.07 -5.21
CA MET A 1 58.26 19.98 -5.45
C MET A 1 59.02 21.12 -4.75
N PRO A 2 58.89 21.27 -3.41
CA PRO A 2 59.50 22.38 -2.68
C PRO A 2 61.06 22.34 -2.68
N THR A 3 61.60 21.12 -2.70
CA THR A 3 63.04 20.89 -2.76
C THR A 3 63.71 21.51 -3.98
N LEU A 4 63.08 21.46 -5.16
CA LEU A 4 63.61 22.05 -6.39
C LEU A 4 63.67 23.58 -6.33
N VAL A 5 62.74 24.20 -5.60
CA VAL A 5 62.69 25.67 -5.47
C VAL A 5 63.75 26.17 -4.51
N VAL A 6 64.05 25.39 -3.45
CA VAL A 6 64.97 25.79 -2.37
C VAL A 6 66.41 25.33 -2.66
N SER A 7 66.63 24.25 -3.47
CA SER A 7 67.97 23.72 -3.80
C SER A 7 68.95 24.76 -4.37
N PRO A 8 68.61 25.69 -5.23
CA PRO A 8 69.56 26.66 -5.76
C PRO A 8 70.17 27.56 -4.70
N ARG A 9 69.42 27.90 -3.60
CA ARG A 9 69.94 28.70 -2.49
C ARG A 9 70.91 27.90 -1.61
N TYR A 10 70.65 26.62 -1.45
CA TYR A 10 71.56 25.68 -0.78
C TYR A 10 72.91 25.60 -1.49
N PHE A 11 72.92 25.42 -2.80
CA PHE A 11 74.12 25.33 -3.61
C PHE A 11 74.91 26.67 -3.69
N ARG A 12 74.25 27.78 -3.40
CA ARG A 12 74.91 29.11 -3.26
C ARG A 12 75.47 29.33 -1.86
N GLY A 13 75.29 28.41 -0.94
CA GLY A 13 75.74 28.54 0.45
C GLY A 13 74.91 29.51 1.31
N GLU A 14 73.70 29.91 0.84
CA GLU A 14 72.84 30.87 1.54
C GLU A 14 72.04 30.24 2.68
N ILE A 15 71.84 28.92 2.63
CA ILE A 15 71.04 28.16 3.60
C ILE A 15 71.67 26.80 3.91
N GLU A 16 71.42 26.29 5.12
CA GLU A 16 71.85 24.98 5.58
C GLU A 16 70.93 23.86 5.08
N LEU A 17 71.43 22.61 4.98
CA LEU A 17 70.67 21.42 4.55
C LEU A 17 69.41 21.20 5.39
N GLY A 18 69.42 21.56 6.67
CA GLY A 18 68.30 21.49 7.60
C GLY A 18 67.10 22.31 7.14
N VAL A 19 67.36 23.51 6.54
CA VAL A 19 66.26 24.38 6.03
C VAL A 19 65.55 23.78 4.81
N VAL A 20 66.27 23.05 3.95
CA VAL A 20 65.69 22.34 2.78
C VAL A 20 64.72 21.25 3.24
N THR A 21 65.13 20.46 4.23
CA THR A 21 64.29 19.43 4.82
C THR A 21 63.08 19.98 5.55
N GLN A 22 63.27 21.06 6.30
CA GLN A 22 62.21 21.76 7.01
C GLN A 22 61.17 22.33 6.03
N ALA A 23 61.57 22.90 4.91
CA ALA A 23 60.70 23.40 3.86
C ALA A 23 59.88 22.29 3.20
N ALA A 24 60.52 21.13 2.95
CA ALA A 24 59.83 19.95 2.39
C ALA A 24 58.75 19.43 3.35
N ILE A 25 59.05 19.32 4.65
CA ILE A 25 58.12 18.85 5.67
C ILE A 25 56.95 19.84 5.84
N ALA A 26 57.26 21.15 5.88
CA ALA A 26 56.22 22.18 5.99
C ALA A 26 55.25 22.15 4.79
N PHE A 27 55.78 21.99 3.56
CA PHE A 27 54.94 21.88 2.38
C PHE A 27 54.10 20.61 2.37
N SER A 28 54.65 19.47 2.78
CA SER A 28 53.88 18.23 2.92
C SER A 28 52.70 18.39 3.84
N ARG A 29 52.91 19.01 5.04
CA ARG A 29 51.85 19.26 6.00
C ARG A 29 50.73 20.16 5.45
N ILE A 30 51.08 21.16 4.64
CA ILE A 30 50.07 22.04 3.99
C ILE A 30 49.28 21.24 2.97
N MET A 31 49.94 20.39 2.17
CA MET A 31 49.27 19.55 1.19
C MET A 31 48.35 18.51 1.85
N ASP A 32 48.82 17.86 2.93
CA ASP A 32 48.01 16.91 3.68
C ASP A 32 46.75 17.58 4.27
N ALA A 33 46.91 18.81 4.84
CA ALA A 33 45.78 19.58 5.36
C ALA A 33 44.77 19.97 4.26
N ALA A 34 45.25 20.32 3.05
CA ALA A 34 44.40 20.63 1.93
C ALA A 34 43.66 19.37 1.39
N SER A 35 44.36 18.23 1.37
CA SER A 35 43.78 16.94 0.92
C SER A 35 42.64 16.49 1.83
N ILE A 36 42.69 16.72 3.14
CA ILE A 36 41.63 16.36 4.08
C ILE A 36 40.29 16.97 3.66
N VAL A 37 40.29 18.21 3.19
CA VAL A 37 39.07 18.89 2.73
C VAL A 37 38.51 18.19 1.48
N VAL A 38 39.38 17.91 0.51
CA VAL A 38 39.00 17.26 -0.76
C VAL A 38 38.48 15.84 -0.50
N ASP A 39 39.18 15.05 0.31
CA ASP A 39 38.85 13.66 0.63
C ASP A 39 37.50 13.55 1.39
N ASN A 40 37.16 14.55 2.19
CA ASN A 40 35.89 14.55 2.92
C ASN A 40 34.72 15.16 2.15
N LEU A 41 34.92 15.81 1.00
CA LEU A 41 33.81 16.38 0.20
C LEU A 41 32.81 15.32 -0.23
N GLY A 42 33.26 14.11 -0.59
CA GLY A 42 32.39 13.00 -0.93
C GLY A 42 31.49 12.56 0.24
N SER A 43 32.07 12.47 1.44
CA SER A 43 31.34 12.10 2.66
C SER A 43 30.32 13.16 3.07
N VAL A 44 30.67 14.45 2.95
CA VAL A 44 29.76 15.58 3.21
C VAL A 44 28.61 15.58 2.19
N SER A 45 28.90 15.28 0.92
CA SER A 45 27.87 15.22 -0.12
C SER A 45 26.88 14.05 0.12
N SER A 46 27.40 12.86 0.50
CA SER A 46 26.53 11.73 0.83
C SER A 46 25.67 12.00 2.07
N LEU A 47 26.25 12.58 3.12
CA LEU A 47 25.50 12.98 4.31
C LEU A 47 24.37 13.96 3.97
N ASN A 48 24.65 14.96 3.13
CA ASN A 48 23.62 15.90 2.69
C ASN A 48 22.47 15.19 1.92
N ALA A 49 22.79 14.22 1.06
CA ALA A 49 21.77 13.44 0.36
C ALA A 49 20.91 12.61 1.32
N GLU A 50 21.50 12.05 2.38
CA GLU A 50 20.76 11.31 3.42
C GLU A 50 19.86 12.23 4.25
N ILE A 51 20.35 13.42 4.62
CA ILE A 51 19.57 14.44 5.34
C ILE A 51 18.37 14.90 4.50
N VAL A 52 18.55 15.13 3.21
CA VAL A 52 17.44 15.52 2.30
C VAL A 52 16.39 14.43 2.25
N ARG A 53 16.78 13.14 2.10
CA ARG A 53 15.84 12.02 2.11
C ARG A 53 15.08 11.91 3.42
N LEU A 54 15.77 12.09 4.56
CA LEU A 54 15.13 12.07 5.88
C LEU A 54 14.17 13.25 6.04
N HIS A 55 14.55 14.44 5.59
CA HIS A 55 13.69 15.61 5.60
C HIS A 55 12.43 15.42 4.77
N ASP A 56 12.56 14.87 3.55
CA ASP A 56 11.42 14.58 2.67
C ASP A 56 10.49 13.52 3.29
N LEU A 57 11.05 12.51 3.94
CA LEU A 57 10.27 11.52 4.69
C LEU A 57 9.49 12.15 5.85
N LEU A 58 10.16 12.96 6.68
CA LEU A 58 9.52 13.66 7.79
C LEU A 58 8.43 14.63 7.32
N GLN A 59 8.66 15.31 6.19
CA GLN A 59 7.66 16.20 5.59
C GLN A 59 6.46 15.41 5.05
N ALA A 60 6.68 14.26 4.42
CA ALA A 60 5.61 13.38 3.96
C ALA A 60 4.79 12.83 5.12
N MET A 61 5.44 12.39 6.21
CA MET A 61 4.77 11.96 7.44
C MET A 61 3.98 13.09 8.10
N GLY A 62 4.55 14.31 8.17
CA GLY A 62 3.87 15.49 8.74
C GLY A 62 2.64 15.93 7.93
N LYS A 63 2.67 15.79 6.60
CA LYS A 63 1.49 16.03 5.74
C LYS A 63 0.41 14.98 5.96
N GLY A 64 0.78 13.72 6.18
CA GLY A 64 -0.15 12.65 6.53
C GLY A 64 -0.86 12.89 7.87
N HIS A 65 -0.14 13.32 8.88
CA HIS A 65 -0.72 13.65 10.19
C HIS A 65 -1.57 14.93 10.17
N ARG A 66 -1.18 15.96 9.43
CA ARG A 66 -1.97 17.20 9.29
C ARG A 66 -3.27 16.95 8.53
N ALA A 67 -3.27 16.13 7.48
CA ALA A 67 -4.50 15.75 6.78
C ALA A 67 -5.48 14.99 7.70
N GLN A 68 -4.99 14.30 8.73
CA GLN A 68 -5.82 13.63 9.74
C GLN A 68 -6.30 14.56 10.86
N SER A 69 -5.50 15.56 11.27
CA SER A 69 -5.88 16.52 12.32
C SER A 69 -6.74 17.68 11.79
N ASP A 70 -6.52 18.12 10.56
CA ASP A 70 -7.28 19.22 9.94
C ASP A 70 -8.69 18.78 9.55
N SER A 71 -8.93 17.48 9.30
CA SER A 71 -10.29 16.94 9.12
C SER A 71 -11.15 17.02 10.39
N LEU A 72 -10.57 17.25 11.56
CA LEU A 72 -11.28 17.44 12.84
C LEU A 72 -11.49 18.91 13.21
N GLN A 73 -10.81 19.87 12.58
CA GLN A 73 -10.84 21.28 12.98
C GLN A 73 -11.37 22.25 11.91
N THR A 74 -11.56 21.85 10.66
CA THR A 74 -12.05 22.75 9.58
C THR A 74 -13.54 22.59 9.26
N ALA A 75 -14.38 22.36 10.28
CA ALA A 75 -15.82 22.61 10.15
C ALA A 75 -16.19 24.09 10.26
N THR A 76 -15.25 25.00 10.50
CA THR A 76 -15.48 26.43 10.61
C THR A 76 -14.27 27.19 10.06
N GLN A 77 -14.23 27.47 8.80
CA GLN A 77 -13.81 28.72 8.15
C GLN A 77 -13.32 28.50 6.70
N GLY A 78 -14.00 29.19 5.82
CA GLY A 78 -13.75 29.83 4.54
C GLY A 78 -12.64 29.37 3.61
N ALA A 79 -13.12 29.03 2.42
CA ALA A 79 -12.56 29.16 1.08
C ALA A 79 -11.20 29.87 0.93
N ASP A 80 -10.28 29.23 0.28
CA ASP A 80 -9.54 29.57 -0.97
C ASP A 80 -8.14 28.97 -0.97
N SER A 81 -8.02 27.81 -1.51
CA SER A 81 -6.87 27.39 -2.32
C SER A 81 -7.24 26.05 -3.02
N GLY A 82 -7.34 26.08 -4.34
CA GLY A 82 -7.96 25.10 -5.21
C GLY A 82 -7.37 23.67 -5.25
N GLY A 83 -7.43 22.96 -4.16
CA GLY A 83 -7.13 21.55 -4.05
C GLY A 83 -8.24 20.84 -3.28
N SER A 84 -9.35 20.47 -3.97
CA SER A 84 -10.40 19.63 -3.42
C SER A 84 -9.77 18.33 -2.92
N SER A 85 -9.91 18.02 -1.62
CA SER A 85 -9.45 16.78 -0.99
C SER A 85 -10.63 15.85 -0.80
N ILE A 86 -10.43 14.55 -0.99
CA ILE A 86 -11.45 13.54 -0.73
C ILE A 86 -11.71 13.48 0.78
N GLN A 87 -12.98 13.63 1.17
CA GLN A 87 -13.39 13.51 2.57
C GLN A 87 -13.84 12.08 2.86
N VAL A 88 -13.15 11.42 3.79
CA VAL A 88 -13.54 10.09 4.26
C VAL A 88 -14.09 10.20 5.67
N LYS A 89 -15.36 9.79 5.89
CA LYS A 89 -16.06 9.85 7.17
C LYS A 89 -16.45 8.44 7.63
N GLU A 90 -16.12 8.09 8.88
CA GLU A 90 -16.45 6.81 9.51
C GLU A 90 -17.72 6.96 10.39
N ASP A 91 -18.84 7.32 9.76
CA ASP A 91 -20.07 7.72 10.46
C ASP A 91 -21.31 6.91 10.07
N LEU A 92 -21.18 5.89 9.24
CA LEU A 92 -22.32 5.04 8.91
C LEU A 92 -22.71 4.15 10.10
N ASP A 93 -24.04 4.02 10.29
CA ASP A 93 -24.59 3.16 11.33
C ASP A 93 -24.30 1.67 11.01
N GLU A 94 -23.79 0.97 11.99
CA GLU A 94 -23.48 -0.46 11.91
C GLU A 94 -24.72 -1.35 11.73
N LYS A 95 -25.90 -0.86 12.14
CA LYS A 95 -27.20 -1.53 11.99
C LYS A 95 -27.94 -1.06 10.74
N GLY A 96 -27.40 -0.06 10.04
CA GLY A 96 -27.99 0.48 8.83
C GLY A 96 -27.87 -0.49 7.65
N HIS A 97 -28.63 -0.21 6.60
CA HIS A 97 -28.59 -0.98 5.35
C HIS A 97 -27.46 -0.55 4.40
N ILE A 98 -26.83 0.60 4.63
CA ILE A 98 -25.75 1.14 3.78
C ILE A 98 -24.43 0.91 4.49
N MET A 99 -23.53 0.17 3.82
CA MET A 99 -22.21 -0.19 4.34
C MET A 99 -21.10 0.73 3.81
N LEU A 100 -21.31 1.32 2.64
CA LEU A 100 -20.43 2.31 2.02
C LEU A 100 -21.29 3.26 1.20
N ARG A 101 -21.02 4.55 1.29
CA ARG A 101 -21.62 5.58 0.42
C ARG A 101 -20.51 6.41 -0.21
N VAL A 102 -20.57 6.52 -1.51
CA VAL A 102 -19.66 7.34 -2.32
C VAL A 102 -20.51 8.42 -2.99
N THR A 103 -20.16 9.70 -2.80
CA THR A 103 -20.90 10.84 -3.33
C THR A 103 -19.97 11.78 -4.08
N ASP A 104 -20.26 11.98 -5.36
CA ASP A 104 -19.53 12.90 -6.26
C ASP A 104 -17.99 12.70 -6.22
N LEU A 105 -17.54 11.44 -6.12
CA LEU A 105 -16.13 11.09 -5.98
C LEU A 105 -15.41 11.29 -7.31
N SER A 106 -14.41 12.16 -7.30
CA SER A 106 -13.47 12.34 -8.41
C SER A 106 -12.08 12.00 -7.93
N LEU A 107 -11.43 11.02 -8.56
CA LEU A 107 -10.06 10.61 -8.26
C LEU A 107 -9.09 11.20 -9.28
N ARG A 108 -7.97 11.72 -8.81
CA ARG A 108 -6.91 12.30 -9.64
C ARG A 108 -5.55 11.72 -9.29
N THR A 109 -4.61 11.77 -10.23
CA THR A 109 -3.20 11.45 -9.95
C THR A 109 -2.56 12.57 -9.11
N PRO A 110 -1.55 12.26 -8.26
CA PRO A 110 -0.74 13.29 -7.63
C PRO A 110 -0.13 14.22 -8.70
N PRO A 111 0.03 15.52 -8.42
CA PRO A 111 0.72 16.42 -9.33
C PRO A 111 2.17 15.96 -9.51
N SER A 112 2.60 15.73 -10.74
CA SER A 112 4.00 15.42 -11.03
C SER A 112 4.83 16.69 -11.01
N ASN A 113 6.01 16.66 -10.39
CA ASN A 113 6.94 17.80 -10.30
C ASN A 113 7.37 18.38 -11.66
N LEU A 114 7.16 17.64 -12.76
CA LEU A 114 7.58 18.06 -14.12
C LEU A 114 6.52 18.83 -14.91
N ARG A 115 5.23 18.73 -14.59
CA ARG A 115 4.17 19.36 -15.40
C ARG A 115 2.99 19.95 -14.62
N ASN A 116 2.93 19.85 -13.32
CA ASN A 116 1.83 20.35 -12.46
C ASN A 116 0.41 19.92 -12.96
N LYS A 117 0.32 18.88 -13.81
CA LYS A 117 -0.94 18.36 -14.36
C LYS A 117 -1.32 17.09 -13.63
N SER A 118 -2.44 17.12 -12.94
CA SER A 118 -3.10 15.92 -12.42
C SER A 118 -4.06 15.38 -13.48
N HIS A 119 -4.04 14.08 -13.70
CA HIS A 119 -4.98 13.41 -14.61
C HIS A 119 -6.16 12.86 -13.82
N ALA A 120 -7.37 13.02 -14.37
CA ALA A 120 -8.56 12.40 -13.82
C ALA A 120 -8.47 10.86 -14.01
N ILE A 121 -8.70 10.12 -12.92
CA ILE A 121 -8.76 8.66 -12.90
C ILE A 121 -10.22 8.21 -12.90
N ILE A 122 -11.07 8.85 -12.07
CA ILE A 122 -12.50 8.64 -11.98
C ILE A 122 -13.15 10.02 -11.89
N ASP A 123 -14.30 10.20 -12.52
CA ASP A 123 -15.02 11.47 -12.51
C ASP A 123 -16.44 11.31 -11.96
N ARG A 124 -16.75 12.10 -10.93
CA ARG A 124 -18.08 12.27 -10.29
C ARG A 124 -18.84 10.97 -10.04
N MET A 125 -18.18 10.00 -9.41
CA MET A 125 -18.77 8.70 -9.07
C MET A 125 -19.71 8.83 -7.87
N THR A 126 -20.94 8.30 -8.01
CA THR A 126 -21.90 8.23 -6.90
C THR A 126 -22.57 6.87 -6.89
N TRP A 127 -22.40 6.13 -5.79
CA TRP A 127 -23.04 4.83 -5.57
C TRP A 127 -23.02 4.42 -4.09
N ASP A 128 -23.92 3.50 -3.73
CA ASP A 128 -24.05 2.95 -2.39
C ASP A 128 -23.81 1.43 -2.41
N LEU A 129 -23.02 0.91 -1.46
CA LEU A 129 -22.95 -0.51 -1.15
C LEU A 129 -23.93 -0.83 -0.02
N ARG A 130 -24.91 -1.68 -0.30
CA ARG A 130 -25.91 -2.11 0.68
C ARG A 130 -25.53 -3.44 1.33
N LEU A 131 -26.04 -3.65 2.54
CA LEU A 131 -25.87 -4.92 3.25
C LEU A 131 -26.38 -6.09 2.39
N GLY A 132 -25.58 -7.13 2.26
CA GLY A 132 -25.87 -8.32 1.46
C GLY A 132 -25.55 -8.15 -0.04
N HIS A 133 -25.11 -6.98 -0.48
CA HIS A 133 -24.66 -6.78 -1.87
C HIS A 133 -23.15 -7.00 -1.98
N SER A 134 -22.75 -7.56 -3.11
CA SER A 134 -21.35 -7.72 -3.48
C SER A 134 -21.09 -7.08 -4.85
N VAL A 135 -19.96 -6.38 -4.98
CA VAL A 135 -19.61 -5.62 -6.18
C VAL A 135 -18.27 -6.06 -6.74
N LEU A 136 -18.24 -6.44 -8.01
CA LEU A 136 -17.00 -6.67 -8.75
C LEU A 136 -16.59 -5.38 -9.45
N ILE A 137 -15.42 -4.85 -9.16
CA ILE A 137 -14.82 -3.74 -9.90
C ILE A 137 -14.04 -4.30 -11.07
N ALA A 138 -14.56 -4.08 -12.27
CA ALA A 138 -13.98 -4.53 -13.53
C ALA A 138 -13.47 -3.34 -14.35
N GLY A 139 -12.52 -3.58 -15.25
CA GLY A 139 -11.97 -2.54 -16.13
C GLY A 139 -10.56 -2.89 -16.61
N ALA A 140 -10.08 -2.22 -17.63
CA ALA A 140 -8.75 -2.42 -18.17
C ALA A 140 -7.66 -2.12 -17.12
N PRO A 141 -6.42 -2.64 -17.26
CA PRO A 141 -5.29 -2.23 -16.43
C PRO A 141 -5.12 -0.70 -16.46
N GLY A 142 -4.82 -0.09 -15.30
CA GLY A 142 -4.62 1.35 -15.19
C GLY A 142 -5.89 2.22 -15.09
N THR A 143 -7.11 1.67 -15.11
CA THR A 143 -8.35 2.45 -14.96
C THR A 143 -8.64 2.93 -13.54
N GLY A 144 -7.77 2.62 -12.57
CA GLY A 144 -7.91 3.14 -11.21
C GLY A 144 -8.64 2.21 -10.22
N LYS A 145 -8.81 0.92 -10.53
CA LYS A 145 -9.48 -0.06 -9.66
C LYS A 145 -8.91 -0.10 -8.23
N SER A 146 -7.61 -0.35 -8.10
CA SER A 146 -6.93 -0.35 -6.79
C SER A 146 -6.85 1.05 -6.18
N THR A 147 -6.83 2.11 -6.99
CA THR A 147 -6.87 3.49 -6.51
C THR A 147 -8.21 3.80 -5.84
N LEU A 148 -9.32 3.30 -6.40
CA LEU A 148 -10.64 3.41 -5.78
C LEU A 148 -10.68 2.71 -4.41
N LEU A 149 -10.17 1.48 -4.30
CA LEU A 149 -10.08 0.79 -3.00
C LEU A 149 -9.19 1.54 -2.01
N ARG A 150 -8.08 2.12 -2.45
CA ARG A 150 -7.21 2.96 -1.60
C ARG A 150 -7.92 4.24 -1.15
N ALA A 151 -8.74 4.85 -2.00
CA ALA A 151 -9.54 6.01 -1.62
C ALA A 151 -10.58 5.64 -0.56
N ILE A 152 -11.27 4.50 -0.70
CA ILE A 152 -12.22 3.96 0.30
C ILE A 152 -11.51 3.66 1.63
N ALA A 153 -10.27 3.17 1.58
CA ALA A 153 -9.44 2.92 2.76
C ALA A 153 -8.89 4.21 3.42
N GLY A 154 -9.08 5.38 2.80
CA GLY A 154 -8.53 6.66 3.25
C GLY A 154 -7.04 6.84 2.95
N LEU A 155 -6.47 6.01 2.07
CA LEU A 155 -5.05 6.02 1.69
C LEU A 155 -4.78 6.88 0.43
N TRP A 156 -5.82 7.36 -0.24
CA TRP A 156 -5.70 8.22 -1.43
C TRP A 156 -6.52 9.49 -1.24
N THR A 157 -5.86 10.64 -1.25
CA THR A 157 -6.45 11.94 -0.91
C THR A 157 -6.58 12.89 -2.11
N TYR A 158 -5.99 12.52 -3.27
CA TYR A 158 -5.98 13.37 -4.46
C TYR A 158 -7.30 13.26 -5.23
N GLY A 159 -8.09 14.33 -5.20
CA GLY A 159 -9.39 14.39 -5.87
C GLY A 159 -10.40 15.18 -5.07
N GLY A 160 -11.67 14.89 -5.23
CA GLY A 160 -12.77 15.54 -4.51
C GLY A 160 -13.92 14.57 -4.26
N GLY A 161 -14.91 15.00 -3.48
CA GLY A 161 -16.09 14.21 -3.13
C GLY A 161 -16.04 13.64 -1.72
N GLU A 162 -17.05 12.88 -1.37
CA GLU A 162 -17.23 12.33 -0.02
C GLU A 162 -17.36 10.80 -0.07
N ILE A 163 -16.67 10.12 0.84
CA ILE A 163 -16.79 8.69 1.09
C ILE A 163 -17.21 8.50 2.54
N ARG A 164 -18.38 7.88 2.76
CA ARG A 164 -18.84 7.52 4.10
C ARG A 164 -18.76 6.02 4.28
N THR A 165 -18.14 5.57 5.37
CA THR A 165 -17.87 4.16 5.65
C THR A 165 -18.30 3.78 7.05
N LEU A 166 -18.37 2.48 7.31
CA LEU A 166 -18.38 1.95 8.67
C LEU A 166 -17.03 2.22 9.35
N ARG A 167 -17.00 2.09 10.67
CA ARG A 167 -15.74 2.12 11.43
C ARG A 167 -14.80 1.01 10.96
N LYS A 168 -13.51 1.27 10.92
CA LYS A 168 -12.45 0.36 10.42
C LYS A 168 -12.49 -1.04 11.04
N ARG A 169 -12.89 -1.16 12.30
CA ARG A 169 -13.03 -2.47 12.98
C ARG A 169 -14.02 -3.41 12.28
N HIS A 170 -15.05 -2.88 11.59
CA HIS A 170 -16.06 -3.65 10.87
C HIS A 170 -15.72 -3.92 9.39
N MET A 171 -14.61 -3.39 8.94
CA MET A 171 -14.11 -3.56 7.58
C MET A 171 -12.81 -4.35 7.57
N MET A 172 -12.53 -5.01 6.45
CA MET A 172 -11.25 -5.66 6.22
C MET A 172 -10.83 -5.49 4.77
N PHE A 173 -9.56 -5.12 4.58
CA PHE A 173 -8.94 -4.98 3.27
C PHE A 173 -7.94 -6.12 3.06
N LEU A 174 -8.10 -6.85 1.95
CA LEU A 174 -7.18 -7.87 1.49
C LEU A 174 -6.39 -7.28 0.31
N PRO A 175 -5.12 -6.94 0.49
CA PRO A 175 -4.29 -6.45 -0.59
C PRO A 175 -3.83 -7.59 -1.50
N GLN A 176 -3.36 -7.27 -2.69
CA GLN A 176 -2.78 -8.22 -3.66
C GLN A 176 -1.59 -9.00 -3.06
N ARG A 177 -0.76 -8.33 -2.25
CA ARG A 177 0.33 -8.93 -1.48
C ARG A 177 0.04 -8.77 0.01
N PRO A 178 -0.42 -9.81 0.68
CA PRO A 178 -0.70 -9.77 2.11
C PRO A 178 0.58 -9.58 2.92
N TYR A 179 0.49 -8.81 3.98
CA TYR A 179 1.59 -8.66 4.93
C TYR A 179 1.69 -9.91 5.82
N LEU A 180 2.90 -10.45 5.94
CA LEU A 180 3.23 -11.59 6.78
C LEU A 180 4.08 -11.11 7.96
N VAL A 181 3.68 -11.47 9.18
CA VAL A 181 4.43 -11.13 10.40
C VAL A 181 5.39 -12.26 10.77
N LEU A 182 6.48 -11.94 11.47
CA LEU A 182 7.24 -12.95 12.19
C LEU A 182 6.39 -13.49 13.33
N GLY A 183 6.36 -14.79 13.54
CA GLY A 183 5.59 -15.37 14.64
C GLY A 183 5.01 -16.74 14.34
N THR A 184 4.21 -17.25 15.26
CA THR A 184 3.57 -18.57 15.16
C THR A 184 2.41 -18.58 14.18
N LEU A 185 1.93 -19.75 13.78
CA LEU A 185 0.74 -19.89 12.90
C LEU A 185 -0.49 -19.22 13.52
N MET A 186 -0.67 -19.32 14.84
CA MET A 186 -1.75 -18.67 15.58
C MET A 186 -1.68 -17.15 15.45
N GLN A 187 -0.49 -16.56 15.62
CA GLN A 187 -0.26 -15.13 15.49
C GLN A 187 -0.53 -14.65 14.06
N GLN A 188 -0.19 -15.45 13.04
CA GLN A 188 -0.54 -15.13 11.65
C GLN A 188 -2.05 -15.00 11.46
N LEU A 189 -2.84 -15.93 11.99
CA LEU A 189 -4.31 -15.90 11.85
C LEU A 189 -4.94 -14.76 12.64
N LEU A 190 -4.44 -14.49 13.85
CA LEU A 190 -4.95 -13.45 14.73
C LEU A 190 -4.56 -12.03 14.33
N TYR A 191 -3.55 -11.86 13.46
CA TYR A 191 -3.03 -10.55 13.06
C TYR A 191 -4.12 -9.54 12.63
N ALA A 192 -5.15 -9.99 11.93
CA ALA A 192 -6.23 -9.12 11.46
C ALA A 192 -7.37 -8.94 12.46
N ARG A 193 -7.41 -9.73 13.56
CA ARG A 193 -8.52 -9.70 14.50
C ARG A 193 -8.45 -8.51 15.47
N GLY A 194 -7.25 -8.07 15.84
CA GLY A 194 -7.05 -7.05 16.87
C GLY A 194 -7.17 -7.60 18.29
N CYS A 195 -6.57 -6.92 19.26
CA CYS A 195 -6.46 -7.40 20.66
C CYS A 195 -7.77 -7.34 21.47
N ASN A 196 -8.88 -6.78 20.94
CA ASN A 196 -10.06 -6.41 21.73
C ASN A 196 -11.38 -7.12 21.34
N GLU A 197 -11.34 -8.17 20.55
CA GLU A 197 -12.57 -8.92 20.26
C GLU A 197 -12.79 -9.99 21.33
N GLY A 198 -13.75 -9.74 22.22
CA GLY A 198 -14.01 -10.41 23.49
C GLY A 198 -14.42 -11.89 23.47
N THR A 199 -14.36 -12.59 22.34
CA THR A 199 -14.56 -14.04 22.28
C THR A 199 -13.22 -14.75 22.21
N PRO A 200 -12.95 -15.75 23.07
CA PRO A 200 -11.71 -16.52 22.98
C PRO A 200 -11.63 -17.22 21.62
N PHE A 201 -10.51 -17.06 20.93
CA PHE A 201 -10.21 -17.74 19.68
C PHE A 201 -9.51 -19.06 19.99
N THR A 202 -10.05 -20.15 19.52
CA THR A 202 -9.56 -21.49 19.83
C THR A 202 -8.76 -22.10 18.67
N VAL A 203 -7.97 -23.13 18.95
CA VAL A 203 -7.28 -23.92 17.93
C VAL A 203 -8.28 -24.53 16.93
N LYS A 204 -9.51 -24.85 17.38
CA LYS A 204 -10.58 -25.34 16.52
C LYS A 204 -10.99 -24.29 15.49
N ASP A 205 -11.15 -23.03 15.92
CA ASP A 205 -11.49 -21.94 15.01
C ASP A 205 -10.36 -21.67 14.00
N ALA A 206 -9.10 -21.79 14.44
CA ALA A 206 -7.93 -21.67 13.59
C ALA A 206 -7.92 -22.76 12.50
N ARG A 207 -8.17 -24.00 12.89
CA ARG A 207 -8.23 -25.15 11.97
C ARG A 207 -9.37 -25.01 10.96
N ASP A 208 -10.56 -24.61 11.40
CA ASP A 208 -11.72 -24.34 10.53
C ASP A 208 -11.41 -23.23 9.49
N ALA A 209 -10.71 -22.17 9.90
CA ALA A 209 -10.29 -21.11 8.98
C ALA A 209 -9.25 -21.57 7.96
N LEU A 210 -8.28 -22.40 8.36
CA LEU A 210 -7.29 -23.00 7.46
C LEU A 210 -7.94 -23.97 6.46
N GLU A 211 -8.86 -24.79 6.91
CA GLU A 211 -9.62 -25.71 6.04
C GLU A 211 -10.41 -24.94 4.98
N LYS A 212 -11.18 -23.93 5.36
CA LYS A 212 -11.95 -23.09 4.44
C LYS A 212 -11.10 -22.30 3.46
N SER A 213 -9.82 -22.09 3.77
CA SER A 213 -8.86 -21.42 2.88
C SER A 213 -7.93 -22.38 2.13
N ASN A 214 -8.19 -23.69 2.17
CA ASN A 214 -7.34 -24.72 1.55
C ASN A 214 -5.88 -24.66 2.02
N LEU A 215 -5.67 -24.44 3.34
CA LEU A 215 -4.36 -24.34 3.98
C LEU A 215 -4.14 -25.34 5.12
N SER A 216 -4.96 -26.42 5.21
CA SER A 216 -4.85 -27.43 6.28
C SER A 216 -3.45 -28.06 6.38
N HIS A 217 -2.71 -28.12 5.27
CA HIS A 217 -1.35 -28.66 5.25
C HIS A 217 -0.33 -27.80 6.05
N LEU A 218 -0.66 -26.54 6.38
CA LEU A 218 0.23 -25.68 7.17
C LEU A 218 0.33 -26.15 8.63
N GLU A 219 -0.70 -26.80 9.17
CA GLU A 219 -0.66 -27.40 10.51
C GLU A 219 0.41 -28.49 10.61
N ALA A 220 0.68 -29.23 9.52
CA ALA A 220 1.75 -30.21 9.46
C ALA A 220 3.16 -29.57 9.37
N LYS A 221 3.25 -28.36 8.81
CA LYS A 221 4.51 -27.62 8.67
C LYS A 221 4.87 -26.80 9.90
N ALA A 222 3.88 -26.34 10.66
CA ALA A 222 4.08 -25.46 11.80
C ALA A 222 2.96 -25.67 12.84
N SER A 223 3.34 -25.91 14.08
CA SER A 223 2.40 -25.94 15.20
C SER A 223 1.77 -24.56 15.44
N PHE A 224 0.54 -24.51 15.94
CA PHE A 224 -0.16 -23.25 16.22
C PHE A 224 0.61 -22.38 17.23
N ASP A 225 1.19 -22.97 18.26
CA ASP A 225 1.95 -22.31 19.33
C ASP A 225 3.46 -22.72 19.30
N GLY A 226 3.95 -23.08 18.10
CA GLY A 226 5.33 -23.49 17.88
C GLY A 226 6.33 -22.34 17.88
N GLU A 227 7.49 -22.57 17.26
CA GLU A 227 8.52 -21.55 17.08
C GLU A 227 8.06 -20.41 16.20
N GLU A 228 8.65 -19.23 16.41
CA GLU A 228 8.47 -18.08 15.53
C GLU A 228 9.13 -18.34 14.18
N ILE A 229 8.35 -18.19 13.11
CA ILE A 229 8.75 -18.52 11.75
C ILE A 229 8.70 -17.26 10.88
N ASN A 230 9.65 -17.14 9.96
CA ASN A 230 9.56 -16.18 8.87
C ASN A 230 8.72 -16.78 7.72
N TRP A 231 7.44 -16.43 7.70
CA TRP A 231 6.47 -16.94 6.76
C TRP A 231 6.70 -16.51 5.31
N GLU A 232 7.41 -15.38 5.09
CA GLU A 232 7.77 -14.92 3.74
C GLU A 232 8.67 -15.92 2.99
N ASN A 233 9.48 -16.67 3.75
CA ASN A 233 10.38 -17.68 3.18
C ASN A 233 9.71 -19.05 2.96
N ILE A 234 8.53 -19.27 3.52
CA ILE A 234 7.87 -20.58 3.53
C ILE A 234 6.66 -20.61 2.61
N LEU A 235 5.87 -19.52 2.57
CA LEU A 235 4.65 -19.46 1.82
C LEU A 235 4.90 -18.99 0.38
N SER A 236 4.32 -19.71 -0.57
CA SER A 236 4.17 -19.21 -1.94
C SER A 236 3.23 -17.99 -1.97
N VAL A 237 3.25 -17.24 -3.06
CA VAL A 237 2.35 -16.08 -3.24
C VAL A 237 0.89 -16.50 -3.12
N GLY A 238 0.50 -17.62 -3.72
CA GLY A 238 -0.86 -18.16 -3.62
C GLY A 238 -1.23 -18.58 -2.20
N GLU A 239 -0.34 -19.25 -1.45
CA GLU A 239 -0.57 -19.59 -0.04
C GLU A 239 -0.70 -18.34 0.84
N SER A 240 0.10 -17.30 0.57
CA SER A 240 -0.02 -16.01 1.26
C SER A 240 -1.39 -15.36 1.03
N GLN A 241 -1.90 -15.41 -0.20
CA GLN A 241 -3.25 -14.92 -0.53
C GLN A 241 -4.33 -15.73 0.18
N LYS A 242 -4.23 -17.08 0.19
CA LYS A 242 -5.14 -17.95 0.95
C LYS A 242 -5.10 -17.65 2.45
N LEU A 243 -3.92 -17.34 3.02
CA LEU A 243 -3.79 -16.95 4.43
C LEU A 243 -4.53 -15.62 4.72
N ALA A 244 -4.55 -14.68 3.78
CA ALA A 244 -5.37 -13.47 3.93
C ALA A 244 -6.87 -13.79 3.98
N PHE A 245 -7.34 -14.79 3.21
CA PHE A 245 -8.73 -15.29 3.33
C PHE A 245 -8.95 -16.01 4.66
N ALA A 246 -8.00 -16.81 5.15
CA ALA A 246 -8.11 -17.41 6.49
C ALA A 246 -8.29 -16.34 7.58
N ARG A 247 -7.50 -15.26 7.54
CA ARG A 247 -7.66 -14.11 8.43
C ARG A 247 -9.03 -13.44 8.32
N LEU A 248 -9.58 -13.33 7.12
CA LEU A 248 -10.91 -12.79 6.89
C LEU A 248 -11.98 -13.70 7.52
N PHE A 249 -11.84 -15.01 7.37
CA PHE A 249 -12.77 -15.99 7.97
C PHE A 249 -12.70 -16.00 9.50
N VAL A 250 -11.54 -15.70 10.09
CA VAL A 250 -11.36 -15.47 11.53
C VAL A 250 -12.02 -14.17 11.99
N LYS A 251 -11.78 -13.06 11.28
CA LYS A 251 -12.27 -11.73 11.65
C LYS A 251 -13.77 -11.56 11.43
N ARG A 252 -14.34 -12.17 10.40
CA ARG A 252 -15.75 -12.06 10.00
C ARG A 252 -16.24 -10.61 9.92
N PRO A 253 -15.61 -9.77 9.10
CA PRO A 253 -15.97 -8.36 8.99
C PRO A 253 -17.38 -8.19 8.40
N LYS A 254 -18.03 -7.04 8.63
CA LYS A 254 -19.30 -6.69 7.98
C LYS A 254 -19.11 -6.42 6.49
N VAL A 255 -17.96 -5.84 6.12
CA VAL A 255 -17.58 -5.57 4.72
C VAL A 255 -16.14 -5.98 4.47
N ALA A 256 -15.90 -6.70 3.39
CA ALA A 256 -14.56 -7.05 2.92
C ALA A 256 -14.25 -6.34 1.59
N PHE A 257 -13.03 -5.86 1.45
CA PHE A 257 -12.48 -5.27 0.23
C PHE A 257 -11.29 -6.10 -0.24
N LEU A 258 -11.36 -6.63 -1.46
CA LEU A 258 -10.42 -7.56 -2.03
C LEU A 258 -9.72 -6.92 -3.25
N ASP A 259 -8.44 -6.59 -3.14
CA ASP A 259 -7.65 -6.00 -4.24
C ASP A 259 -6.80 -7.08 -4.90
N GLU A 260 -7.30 -7.68 -5.99
CA GLU A 260 -6.63 -8.77 -6.74
C GLU A 260 -6.10 -9.90 -5.84
N SER A 261 -6.80 -10.16 -4.74
CA SER A 261 -6.34 -11.04 -3.66
C SER A 261 -6.36 -12.54 -4.01
N THR A 262 -6.77 -12.90 -5.22
CA THR A 262 -6.78 -14.28 -5.77
C THR A 262 -5.96 -14.40 -7.05
N SER A 263 -5.16 -13.40 -7.41
CA SER A 263 -4.42 -13.37 -8.68
C SER A 263 -3.42 -14.51 -8.87
N ALA A 264 -2.84 -15.03 -7.78
CA ALA A 264 -1.90 -16.15 -7.78
C ALA A 264 -2.53 -17.50 -7.39
N ILE A 265 -3.86 -17.58 -7.34
CA ILE A 265 -4.62 -18.78 -6.95
C ILE A 265 -5.22 -19.43 -8.19
N GLY A 266 -5.22 -20.76 -8.21
CA GLY A 266 -5.84 -21.55 -9.28
C GLY A 266 -7.37 -21.33 -9.35
N ALA A 267 -7.96 -21.51 -10.55
CA ALA A 267 -9.38 -21.19 -10.76
C ALA A 267 -10.32 -22.00 -9.85
N GLN A 268 -10.03 -23.29 -9.62
CA GLN A 268 -10.85 -24.14 -8.75
C GLN A 268 -10.78 -23.69 -7.28
N GLU A 269 -9.58 -23.40 -6.79
CA GLU A 269 -9.39 -22.94 -5.41
C GLU A 269 -9.97 -21.52 -5.19
N GLU A 270 -9.89 -20.64 -6.19
CA GLU A 270 -10.55 -19.33 -6.20
C GLU A 270 -12.06 -19.49 -6.05
N GLU A 271 -12.67 -20.45 -6.76
CA GLU A 271 -14.09 -20.76 -6.65
C GLU A 271 -14.47 -21.16 -5.22
N ASP A 272 -13.70 -22.06 -4.61
CA ASP A 272 -13.95 -22.54 -3.24
C ASP A 272 -13.83 -21.39 -2.22
N LEU A 273 -12.83 -20.52 -2.37
CA LEU A 273 -12.66 -19.34 -1.53
C LEU A 273 -13.83 -18.35 -1.63
N TYR A 274 -14.33 -18.09 -2.85
CA TYR A 274 -15.48 -17.19 -3.02
C TYR A 274 -16.79 -17.81 -2.53
N ARG A 275 -16.99 -19.13 -2.64
CA ARG A 275 -18.14 -19.82 -2.02
C ARG A 275 -18.09 -19.69 -0.49
N ASN A 276 -16.93 -19.91 0.11
CA ASN A 276 -16.74 -19.76 1.55
C ASN A 276 -16.92 -18.30 1.98
N LEU A 277 -16.42 -17.33 1.19
CA LEU A 277 -16.62 -15.91 1.42
C LEU A 277 -18.10 -15.55 1.44
N GLN A 278 -18.89 -15.95 0.46
CA GLN A 278 -20.33 -15.68 0.39
C GLN A 278 -21.10 -16.21 1.60
N SER A 279 -20.66 -17.35 2.17
CA SER A 279 -21.30 -17.92 3.36
C SER A 279 -21.02 -17.15 4.64
N LEU A 280 -19.84 -16.51 4.75
CA LEU A 280 -19.34 -15.86 5.97
C LEU A 280 -19.44 -14.34 5.95
N CYS A 281 -19.27 -13.72 4.79
CA CYS A 281 -19.31 -12.28 4.59
C CYS A 281 -20.10 -11.97 3.31
N LYS A 282 -21.37 -11.59 3.49
CA LYS A 282 -22.29 -11.36 2.35
C LYS A 282 -22.06 -10.02 1.64
N THR A 283 -21.32 -9.10 2.26
CA THR A 283 -21.09 -7.76 1.71
C THR A 283 -19.59 -7.59 1.43
N TYR A 284 -19.22 -7.52 0.17
CA TYR A 284 -17.82 -7.36 -0.23
C TYR A 284 -17.68 -6.66 -1.58
N VAL A 285 -16.51 -6.08 -1.77
CA VAL A 285 -16.09 -5.45 -3.02
C VAL A 285 -14.80 -6.11 -3.47
N SER A 286 -14.77 -6.66 -4.67
CA SER A 286 -13.60 -7.29 -5.23
C SER A 286 -13.08 -6.54 -6.45
N VAL A 287 -11.79 -6.41 -6.58
CA VAL A 287 -11.12 -6.07 -7.83
C VAL A 287 -10.59 -7.36 -8.43
N GLY A 288 -10.94 -7.63 -9.67
CA GLY A 288 -10.49 -8.84 -10.36
C GLY A 288 -10.46 -8.67 -11.88
N HIS A 289 -9.66 -9.50 -12.52
CA HIS A 289 -9.54 -9.52 -13.98
C HIS A 289 -10.30 -10.73 -14.61
N ARG A 290 -10.63 -11.74 -13.79
CA ARG A 290 -11.30 -12.95 -14.27
C ARG A 290 -12.81 -12.75 -14.31
N MET A 291 -13.41 -12.93 -15.46
CA MET A 291 -14.88 -12.86 -15.65
C MET A 291 -15.64 -13.96 -14.92
N THR A 292 -14.96 -15.06 -14.57
CA THR A 292 -15.53 -16.14 -13.73
C THR A 292 -16.00 -15.64 -12.37
N LEU A 293 -15.46 -14.51 -11.88
CA LEU A 293 -15.85 -13.90 -10.60
C LEU A 293 -17.22 -13.24 -10.64
N VAL A 294 -17.75 -12.87 -11.80
CA VAL A 294 -19.06 -12.19 -11.93
C VAL A 294 -20.17 -13.00 -11.25
N LYS A 295 -20.13 -14.35 -11.36
CA LYS A 295 -21.13 -15.24 -10.75
C LYS A 295 -21.18 -15.18 -9.21
N TYR A 296 -20.13 -14.66 -8.56
CA TYR A 296 -20.04 -14.51 -7.10
C TYR A 296 -20.46 -13.13 -6.62
N HIS A 297 -20.79 -12.21 -7.54
CA HIS A 297 -21.15 -10.84 -7.20
C HIS A 297 -22.59 -10.53 -7.61
N THR A 298 -23.23 -9.61 -6.90
CA THR A 298 -24.57 -9.13 -7.25
C THR A 298 -24.54 -8.02 -8.30
N HIS A 299 -23.46 -7.24 -8.31
CA HIS A 299 -23.27 -6.10 -9.21
C HIS A 299 -21.86 -6.07 -9.76
N VAL A 300 -21.72 -5.43 -10.93
CA VAL A 300 -20.42 -5.13 -11.55
C VAL A 300 -20.28 -3.63 -11.74
N LEU A 301 -19.27 -3.06 -11.14
CA LEU A 301 -18.84 -1.68 -11.36
C LEU A 301 -17.74 -1.67 -12.44
N GLN A 302 -18.11 -1.32 -13.65
CA GLN A 302 -17.18 -1.20 -14.76
C GLN A 302 -16.53 0.18 -14.75
N LEU A 303 -15.19 0.24 -14.67
CA LEU A 303 -14.40 1.44 -14.86
C LEU A 303 -13.94 1.53 -16.31
N GLU A 304 -14.22 2.67 -16.93
CA GLU A 304 -13.84 2.96 -18.31
C GLU A 304 -12.62 3.90 -18.36
N ALA A 305 -11.96 3.96 -19.52
CA ALA A 305 -10.90 4.94 -19.73
C ALA A 305 -11.44 6.37 -19.58
N ARG A 306 -10.54 7.30 -19.22
CA ARG A 306 -10.87 8.74 -19.04
C ARG A 306 -11.86 9.04 -17.91
N GLY A 307 -11.97 8.16 -16.91
CA GLY A 307 -12.74 8.43 -15.69
C GLY A 307 -14.22 8.03 -15.76
N GLY A 308 -14.67 7.43 -16.87
CA GLY A 308 -16.03 6.89 -16.97
C GLY A 308 -16.26 5.69 -16.06
N TRP A 309 -17.50 5.49 -15.64
CA TRP A 309 -17.91 4.34 -14.86
C TRP A 309 -19.37 3.99 -15.11
N LYS A 310 -19.70 2.70 -14.97
CA LYS A 310 -21.07 2.19 -15.09
C LYS A 310 -21.30 1.08 -14.07
N MET A 311 -22.51 1.02 -13.53
CA MET A 311 -22.95 -0.03 -12.63
C MET A 311 -23.96 -0.93 -13.34
N TYR A 312 -23.75 -2.24 -13.25
CA TYR A 312 -24.64 -3.26 -13.83
C TYR A 312 -25.06 -4.25 -12.74
N GLU A 313 -26.24 -4.82 -12.85
CA GLU A 313 -26.52 -6.10 -12.18
C GLU A 313 -25.69 -7.20 -12.85
N SER A 314 -25.19 -8.15 -12.07
CA SER A 314 -24.32 -9.20 -12.61
C SER A 314 -25.01 -10.06 -13.66
N LYS A 315 -26.36 -10.15 -13.61
CA LYS A 315 -27.18 -10.88 -14.60
C LYS A 315 -27.19 -10.21 -15.96
N ASP A 316 -27.10 -8.88 -15.99
CA ASP A 316 -27.19 -8.06 -17.20
C ASP A 316 -25.82 -7.70 -17.78
N PHE A 317 -24.75 -8.07 -17.04
CA PHE A 317 -23.40 -7.74 -17.46
C PHE A 317 -22.92 -8.67 -18.57
N THR A 318 -22.78 -8.13 -19.77
CA THR A 318 -22.12 -8.78 -20.90
C THR A 318 -20.69 -8.25 -21.00
N CYS A 319 -19.71 -9.16 -20.96
CA CYS A 319 -18.29 -8.80 -21.03
C CYS A 319 -17.99 -8.05 -22.35
N PRO A 320 -17.54 -6.80 -22.31
CA PRO A 320 -17.08 -6.11 -23.51
C PRO A 320 -15.87 -6.85 -24.12
N SER A 321 -15.82 -6.95 -25.44
CA SER A 321 -14.72 -7.59 -26.18
C SER A 321 -13.32 -7.04 -25.83
N THR A 322 -13.24 -5.80 -25.34
CA THR A 322 -12.01 -5.15 -24.85
C THR A 322 -11.46 -5.73 -23.55
N LEU A 323 -12.25 -6.46 -22.78
CA LEU A 323 -11.80 -7.14 -21.55
C LEU A 323 -11.45 -8.62 -21.77
N GLN A 324 -11.81 -9.20 -22.93
CA GLN A 324 -11.50 -10.59 -23.28
C GLN A 324 -10.03 -10.83 -23.63
N TYR A 325 -9.30 -9.83 -24.08
CA TYR A 325 -7.90 -9.97 -24.54
C TYR A 325 -6.87 -10.23 -23.42
N SER A 326 -7.25 -10.19 -22.14
CA SER A 326 -6.33 -10.46 -21.03
C SER A 326 -6.36 -11.91 -20.52
N VAL A 327 -7.16 -12.79 -21.12
CA VAL A 327 -7.37 -14.19 -20.61
C VAL A 327 -6.50 -15.20 -21.36
N ASP A 328 -6.01 -14.92 -22.55
CA ASP A 328 -5.36 -15.91 -23.43
C ASP A 328 -3.82 -15.92 -23.42
N HIS A 329 -3.18 -15.19 -22.51
CA HIS A 329 -1.70 -15.09 -22.45
C HIS A 329 -1.10 -15.32 -21.06
N PHE A 330 -1.59 -16.33 -20.31
CA PHE A 330 -0.85 -16.88 -19.16
C PHE A 330 -1.02 -18.40 -19.08
#